data_6a17b24d832f1055c88afca329eb8e35
#
_entry.id   6a17b24d832f1055c88afca329eb8e35
#
_cell.length_a   1.000
_cell.length_b   1.000
_cell.length_c   1.000
_cell.angle_alpha   90.00
_cell.angle_beta   90.00
_cell.angle_gamma   90.00
#
_symmetry.space_group_name_H-M   'P 1'
#
loop_
_entity.id
_entity.type
_entity.pdbx_description
1 polymer ?
#
loop_
_entity_poly.entity_id
_entity_poly.type
_entity_poly.pdbx_seq_one_letter_code
_entity_poly.pdbx_strand_id
1 'polypeptide(L)'
;MQKLLQDRVAIVTGGAQGLGAAICHRLAREGAQVVVADLNLEGAEITSAQASAQTGCRTSAFKVDVTDESQVEAMIRHALAEFNRLDILVSNAGILISGPVEAFPAEKWRAVIDVNLYGYFLCAKHAARVMIGQGSGVIIQINSKSGKKGSYKNSAYAASKFGGIGLTQSLALELADHGVRVNAVCPGNLLDSPLWVDSLFKQYARNQGITEEEVRQKYIAQVPLKRGCTYDDVNNVIVFLASDQASYLTGQAINVTGGQEMR
;
A
#
# COMPACT_ATOMS: atom_id res chain seq x y z
N MET A 1 1.42 -26.35 -4.52
CA MET A 1 2.08 -25.27 -5.29
C MET A 1 3.27 -24.77 -4.49
N GLN A 2 4.38 -24.44 -5.12
CA GLN A 2 5.53 -23.83 -4.47
C GLN A 2 5.18 -22.41 -3.99
N LYS A 3 5.46 -22.10 -2.74
CA LYS A 3 5.22 -20.77 -2.17
C LYS A 3 6.26 -19.79 -2.74
N LEU A 4 5.82 -18.66 -3.27
CA LEU A 4 6.68 -17.71 -3.99
C LEU A 4 7.57 -16.85 -3.06
N LEU A 5 7.20 -16.72 -1.78
CA LEU A 5 7.87 -15.86 -0.81
C LEU A 5 8.35 -16.64 0.42
N GLN A 6 8.64 -17.93 0.23
CA GLN A 6 9.07 -18.81 1.32
C GLN A 6 10.26 -18.21 2.07
N ASP A 7 10.16 -18.11 3.39
CA ASP A 7 11.19 -17.60 4.32
C ASP A 7 11.58 -16.11 4.12
N ARG A 8 10.87 -15.36 3.28
CA ARG A 8 11.04 -13.91 3.18
C ARG A 8 10.37 -13.23 4.38
N VAL A 9 10.91 -12.10 4.79
CA VAL A 9 10.36 -11.24 5.85
C VAL A 9 9.79 -9.98 5.24
N ALA A 10 8.52 -9.70 5.52
CA ALA A 10 7.80 -8.55 4.99
C ALA A 10 7.31 -7.63 6.12
N ILE A 11 7.37 -6.33 5.90
CA ILE A 11 6.63 -5.32 6.67
C ILE A 11 5.52 -4.78 5.79
N VAL A 12 4.30 -4.68 6.33
CA VAL A 12 3.16 -4.03 5.68
C VAL A 12 2.66 -2.91 6.58
N THR A 13 2.75 -1.66 6.12
CA THR A 13 2.19 -0.52 6.86
C THR A 13 0.71 -0.31 6.54
N GLY A 14 -0.08 0.16 7.51
CA GLY A 14 -1.54 0.22 7.35
C GLY A 14 -2.16 -1.18 7.26
N GLY A 15 -1.62 -2.14 8.03
CA GLY A 15 -1.96 -3.56 7.96
C GLY A 15 -3.16 -3.99 8.79
N ALA A 16 -3.76 -3.11 9.59
CA ALA A 16 -4.83 -3.45 10.51
C ALA A 16 -6.16 -3.78 9.83
N GLN A 17 -6.40 -3.30 8.61
CA GLN A 17 -7.69 -3.46 7.93
C GLN A 17 -7.59 -3.36 6.39
N GLY A 18 -8.67 -3.67 5.72
CA GLY A 18 -8.86 -3.41 4.29
C GLY A 18 -7.79 -4.09 3.41
N LEU A 19 -7.24 -3.32 2.46
CA LEU A 19 -6.21 -3.81 1.56
C LEU A 19 -4.94 -4.24 2.31
N GLY A 20 -4.51 -3.48 3.34
CA GLY A 20 -3.32 -3.80 4.11
C GLY A 20 -3.42 -5.15 4.81
N ALA A 21 -4.55 -5.43 5.47
CA ALA A 21 -4.81 -6.74 6.07
C ALA A 21 -4.82 -7.86 5.02
N ALA A 22 -5.48 -7.64 3.88
CA ALA A 22 -5.50 -8.60 2.77
C ALA A 22 -4.10 -8.87 2.20
N ILE A 23 -3.22 -7.85 2.14
CA ILE A 23 -1.81 -8.02 1.76
C ILE A 23 -1.08 -8.89 2.79
N CYS A 24 -1.23 -8.63 4.10
CA CYS A 24 -0.60 -9.43 5.15
C CYS A 24 -0.99 -10.90 5.04
N HIS A 25 -2.29 -11.20 4.92
CA HIS A 25 -2.78 -12.56 4.72
C HIS A 25 -2.22 -13.21 3.46
N ARG A 26 -2.16 -12.47 2.36
CA ARG A 26 -1.66 -13.03 1.10
C ARG A 26 -0.16 -13.31 1.16
N LEU A 27 0.66 -12.39 1.67
CA LEU A 27 2.10 -12.63 1.81
C LEU A 27 2.40 -13.83 2.72
N ALA A 28 1.67 -13.98 3.83
CA ALA A 28 1.79 -15.14 4.70
C ALA A 28 1.39 -16.45 3.99
N ARG A 29 0.34 -16.47 3.16
CA ARG A 29 -0.03 -17.63 2.34
C ARG A 29 1.07 -18.03 1.37
N GLU A 30 1.81 -17.06 0.85
CA GLU A 30 2.97 -17.29 -0.04
C GLU A 30 4.25 -17.67 0.72
N GLY A 31 4.18 -17.82 2.06
CA GLY A 31 5.27 -18.31 2.90
C GLY A 31 6.11 -17.23 3.58
N ALA A 32 5.75 -15.95 3.43
CA ALA A 32 6.45 -14.88 4.12
C ALA A 32 6.11 -14.82 5.61
N GLN A 33 7.09 -14.42 6.41
CA GLN A 33 6.90 -13.93 7.78
C GLN A 33 6.52 -12.46 7.70
N VAL A 34 5.52 -12.01 8.47
CA VAL A 34 4.93 -10.68 8.26
C VAL A 34 4.87 -9.87 9.55
N VAL A 35 5.44 -8.67 9.52
CA VAL A 35 5.17 -7.62 10.50
C VAL A 35 3.98 -6.81 10.01
N VAL A 36 2.88 -6.89 10.75
CA VAL A 36 1.66 -6.09 10.53
C VAL A 36 1.82 -4.78 11.29
N ALA A 37 2.08 -3.69 10.58
CA ALA A 37 2.36 -2.41 11.17
C ALA A 37 1.20 -1.43 10.94
N ASP A 38 0.68 -0.83 12.00
CA ASP A 38 -0.45 0.11 11.93
C ASP A 38 -0.47 1.09 13.10
N LEU A 39 -1.13 2.22 12.96
CA LEU A 39 -1.43 3.12 14.07
C LEU A 39 -2.42 2.47 15.06
N ASN A 40 -3.34 1.66 14.56
CA ASN A 40 -4.27 0.82 15.32
C ASN A 40 -3.61 -0.52 15.67
N LEU A 41 -2.99 -0.59 16.85
CA LEU A 41 -2.32 -1.81 17.31
C LEU A 41 -3.26 -3.01 17.42
N GLU A 42 -4.46 -2.82 18.00
CA GLU A 42 -5.44 -3.89 18.19
C GLU A 42 -5.84 -4.54 16.85
N GLY A 43 -6.13 -3.73 15.83
CA GLY A 43 -6.41 -4.22 14.49
C GLY A 43 -5.22 -4.94 13.85
N ALA A 44 -3.99 -4.46 14.10
CA ALA A 44 -2.77 -5.13 13.63
C ALA A 44 -2.57 -6.48 14.32
N GLU A 45 -2.83 -6.60 15.62
CA GLU A 45 -2.76 -7.85 16.40
C GLU A 45 -3.78 -8.87 15.88
N ILE A 46 -5.02 -8.44 15.61
CA ILE A 46 -6.07 -9.30 15.03
C ILE A 46 -5.63 -9.83 13.66
N THR A 47 -5.16 -8.95 12.77
CA THR A 47 -4.69 -9.34 11.43
C THR A 47 -3.50 -10.31 11.51
N SER A 48 -2.54 -10.02 12.40
CA SER A 48 -1.38 -10.87 12.62
C SER A 48 -1.78 -12.26 13.11
N ALA A 49 -2.61 -12.35 14.16
CA ALA A 49 -3.08 -13.61 14.71
C ALA A 49 -3.84 -14.46 13.66
N GLN A 50 -4.72 -13.82 12.88
CA GLN A 50 -5.47 -14.49 11.81
C GLN A 50 -4.54 -15.01 10.70
N ALA A 51 -3.57 -14.21 10.26
CA ALA A 51 -2.62 -14.60 9.23
C ALA A 51 -1.76 -15.81 9.69
N SER A 52 -1.26 -15.77 10.93
CA SER A 52 -0.52 -16.88 11.53
C SER A 52 -1.35 -18.15 11.64
N ALA A 53 -2.58 -18.06 12.18
CA ALA A 53 -3.48 -19.20 12.34
C ALA A 53 -3.84 -19.88 11.00
N GLN A 54 -4.01 -19.10 9.94
CA GLN A 54 -4.38 -19.61 8.61
C GLN A 54 -3.22 -20.27 7.86
N THR A 55 -1.98 -19.87 8.15
CA THR A 55 -0.83 -20.23 7.29
C THR A 55 0.28 -20.99 8.01
N GLY A 56 0.34 -20.91 9.33
CA GLY A 56 1.45 -21.40 10.15
C GLY A 56 2.72 -20.52 10.06
N CYS A 57 2.71 -19.42 9.28
CA CYS A 57 3.84 -18.51 9.23
C CYS A 57 3.92 -17.65 10.49
N ARG A 58 5.14 -17.30 10.91
CA ARG A 58 5.33 -16.35 12.01
C ARG A 58 4.92 -14.96 11.56
N THR A 59 4.12 -14.31 12.38
CA THR A 59 3.69 -12.92 12.19
C THR A 59 3.80 -12.16 13.50
N SER A 60 3.99 -10.86 13.42
CA SER A 60 3.95 -9.98 14.60
C SER A 60 3.20 -8.70 14.28
N ALA A 61 2.71 -8.02 15.31
CA ALA A 61 2.06 -6.72 15.18
C ALA A 61 2.98 -5.62 15.74
N PHE A 62 2.95 -4.43 15.14
CA PHE A 62 3.71 -3.30 15.60
C PHE A 62 2.91 -1.99 15.46
N LYS A 63 2.83 -1.21 16.55
CA LYS A 63 2.20 0.11 16.51
C LYS A 63 3.15 1.13 15.90
N VAL A 64 2.72 1.82 14.85
CA VAL A 64 3.53 2.86 14.19
C VAL A 64 2.67 3.98 13.63
N ASP A 65 3.06 5.22 13.90
CA ASP A 65 2.72 6.37 13.08
C ASP A 65 3.81 6.54 12.03
N VAL A 66 3.47 6.35 10.76
CA VAL A 66 4.44 6.44 9.65
C VAL A 66 4.98 7.86 9.45
N THR A 67 4.37 8.87 10.06
CA THR A 67 4.85 10.26 10.02
C THR A 67 5.90 10.57 11.09
N ASP A 68 6.10 9.66 12.05
CA ASP A 68 7.11 9.75 13.11
C ASP A 68 8.32 8.87 12.75
N GLU A 69 9.44 9.53 12.43
CA GLU A 69 10.66 8.84 12.00
C GLU A 69 11.19 7.87 13.06
N SER A 70 11.08 8.21 14.35
CA SER A 70 11.57 7.37 15.45
C SER A 70 10.76 6.08 15.58
N GLN A 71 9.44 6.14 15.38
CA GLN A 71 8.58 4.97 15.39
C GLN A 71 8.81 4.10 14.14
N VAL A 72 9.04 4.71 12.98
CA VAL A 72 9.39 3.97 11.75
C VAL A 72 10.72 3.23 11.93
N GLU A 73 11.73 3.88 12.49
CA GLU A 73 13.01 3.23 12.80
C GLU A 73 12.83 2.08 13.80
N ALA A 74 12.00 2.26 14.83
CA ALA A 74 11.69 1.21 15.80
C ALA A 74 10.96 0.02 15.15
N MET A 75 10.06 0.26 14.20
CA MET A 75 9.40 -0.79 13.43
C MET A 75 10.40 -1.64 12.64
N ILE A 76 11.38 -1.01 11.98
CA ILE A 76 12.41 -1.75 11.25
C ILE A 76 13.29 -2.56 12.21
N ARG A 77 13.68 -1.98 13.37
CA ARG A 77 14.43 -2.71 14.40
C ARG A 77 13.65 -3.90 14.96
N HIS A 78 12.32 -3.75 15.13
CA HIS A 78 11.45 -4.86 15.55
C HIS A 78 11.49 -6.01 14.55
N ALA A 79 11.39 -5.75 13.25
CA ALA A 79 11.49 -6.81 12.23
C ALA A 79 12.84 -7.54 12.29
N LEU A 80 13.92 -6.79 12.48
CA LEU A 80 15.26 -7.39 12.62
C LEU A 80 15.42 -8.21 13.90
N ALA A 81 14.85 -7.76 15.02
CA ALA A 81 14.90 -8.50 16.29
C ALA A 81 14.09 -9.81 16.23
N GLU A 82 12.92 -9.78 15.56
CA GLU A 82 12.03 -10.94 15.44
C GLU A 82 12.50 -11.94 14.39
N PHE A 83 13.07 -11.46 13.27
CA PHE A 83 13.27 -12.29 12.07
C PHE A 83 14.68 -12.23 11.49
N ASN A 84 15.57 -11.40 12.02
CA ASN A 84 16.97 -11.20 11.62
C ASN A 84 17.19 -10.66 10.19
N ARG A 85 16.15 -10.28 9.47
CA ARG A 85 16.22 -9.75 8.10
C ARG A 85 14.97 -8.94 7.75
N LEU A 86 15.05 -8.22 6.63
CA LEU A 86 13.91 -7.54 6.01
C LEU A 86 14.05 -7.64 4.48
N ASP A 87 13.18 -8.40 3.83
CA ASP A 87 13.22 -8.63 2.38
C ASP A 87 12.23 -7.76 1.61
N ILE A 88 11.06 -7.47 2.21
CA ILE A 88 9.95 -6.81 1.54
C ILE A 88 9.40 -5.71 2.43
N LEU A 89 9.31 -4.49 1.88
CA LEU A 89 8.50 -3.42 2.47
C LEU A 89 7.31 -3.15 1.56
N VAL A 90 6.09 -3.28 2.09
CA VAL A 90 4.88 -2.79 1.43
C VAL A 90 4.41 -1.54 2.15
N SER A 91 4.69 -0.36 1.58
CA SER A 91 4.22 0.93 2.08
C SER A 91 2.79 1.15 1.61
N ASN A 92 1.84 0.72 2.45
CA ASN A 92 0.41 0.78 2.16
C ASN A 92 -0.33 1.84 2.99
N ALA A 93 0.17 2.22 4.16
CA ALA A 93 -0.46 3.26 4.98
C ALA A 93 -0.80 4.51 4.15
N GLY A 94 -2.03 4.98 4.26
CA GLY A 94 -2.48 6.13 3.50
C GLY A 94 -3.89 6.57 3.87
N ILE A 95 -4.13 7.87 3.72
CA ILE A 95 -5.43 8.50 3.96
C ILE A 95 -5.90 9.26 2.73
N LEU A 96 -7.22 9.40 2.61
CA LEU A 96 -7.88 10.19 1.58
C LEU A 96 -8.87 11.13 2.25
N ILE A 97 -8.70 12.43 2.01
CA ILE A 97 -9.62 13.48 2.43
C ILE A 97 -9.97 14.29 1.20
N SER A 98 -11.26 14.36 0.87
CA SER A 98 -11.77 15.07 -0.30
C SER A 98 -12.36 16.43 0.08
N GLY A 99 -12.24 17.40 -0.80
CA GLY A 99 -12.87 18.72 -0.63
C GLY A 99 -12.53 19.68 -1.77
N PRO A 100 -13.35 20.73 -1.96
CA PRO A 100 -13.08 21.78 -2.96
C PRO A 100 -11.84 22.58 -2.52
N VAL A 101 -10.99 22.96 -3.48
CA VAL A 101 -9.68 23.56 -3.18
C VAL A 101 -9.78 24.89 -2.44
N GLU A 102 -10.80 25.69 -2.76
CA GLU A 102 -11.03 27.01 -2.15
C GLU A 102 -11.44 26.96 -0.67
N ALA A 103 -11.97 25.82 -0.23
CA ALA A 103 -12.41 25.60 1.16
C ALA A 103 -11.69 24.44 1.84
N PHE A 104 -10.64 23.90 1.21
CA PHE A 104 -9.95 22.73 1.78
C PHE A 104 -8.99 23.17 2.91
N PRO A 105 -9.16 22.68 4.15
CA PRO A 105 -8.30 23.07 5.28
C PRO A 105 -6.84 22.68 5.04
N ALA A 106 -5.93 23.64 5.22
CA ALA A 106 -4.50 23.45 4.95
C ALA A 106 -3.88 22.34 5.81
N GLU A 107 -4.31 22.20 7.06
CA GLU A 107 -3.88 21.13 7.97
C GLU A 107 -4.28 19.74 7.47
N LYS A 108 -5.49 19.60 6.89
CA LYS A 108 -5.93 18.33 6.28
C LYS A 108 -5.16 18.02 5.02
N TRP A 109 -4.85 19.05 4.23
CA TRP A 109 -4.03 18.90 3.02
C TRP A 109 -2.63 18.39 3.39
N ARG A 110 -2.00 19.01 4.41
CA ARG A 110 -0.71 18.62 4.94
C ARG A 110 -0.74 17.19 5.49
N ALA A 111 -1.74 16.82 6.29
CA ALA A 111 -1.87 15.47 6.83
C ALA A 111 -1.89 14.38 5.75
N VAL A 112 -2.55 14.63 4.60
CA VAL A 112 -2.53 13.70 3.47
C VAL A 112 -1.13 13.56 2.87
N ILE A 113 -0.39 14.65 2.72
CA ILE A 113 1.00 14.61 2.23
C ILE A 113 1.91 13.90 3.23
N ASP A 114 1.77 14.22 4.52
CA ASP A 114 2.62 13.65 5.57
C ASP A 114 2.44 12.13 5.66
N VAL A 115 1.21 11.63 5.67
CA VAL A 115 0.99 10.17 5.73
C VAL A 115 1.38 9.48 4.41
N ASN A 116 0.88 9.98 3.27
CA ASN A 116 0.95 9.22 2.01
C ASN A 116 2.31 9.31 1.30
N LEU A 117 3.03 10.44 1.47
CA LEU A 117 4.27 10.70 0.77
C LEU A 117 5.47 10.73 1.71
N TYR A 118 5.43 11.55 2.76
CA TYR A 118 6.52 11.61 3.73
C TYR A 118 6.65 10.30 4.52
N GLY A 119 5.53 9.70 4.95
CA GLY A 119 5.52 8.39 5.59
C GLY A 119 6.10 7.28 4.70
N TYR A 120 5.78 7.29 3.39
CA TYR A 120 6.42 6.38 2.43
C TYR A 120 7.93 6.61 2.37
N PHE A 121 8.38 7.88 2.29
CA PHE A 121 9.80 8.21 2.29
C PHE A 121 10.50 7.68 3.56
N LEU A 122 9.95 7.91 4.74
CA LEU A 122 10.55 7.45 6.00
C LEU A 122 10.66 5.91 6.04
N CYS A 123 9.57 5.21 5.68
CA CYS A 123 9.59 3.75 5.64
C CYS A 123 10.62 3.21 4.65
N ALA A 124 10.67 3.78 3.44
CA ALA A 124 11.63 3.40 2.42
C ALA A 124 13.09 3.69 2.84
N LYS A 125 13.36 4.85 3.44
CA LYS A 125 14.68 5.25 3.96
C LYS A 125 15.23 4.24 4.95
N HIS A 126 14.43 3.85 5.95
CA HIS A 126 14.91 2.93 7.00
C HIS A 126 14.96 1.48 6.52
N ALA A 127 14.05 1.04 5.65
CA ALA A 127 14.10 -0.28 5.01
C ALA A 127 15.33 -0.39 4.08
N ALA A 128 15.60 0.65 3.27
CA ALA A 128 16.73 0.68 2.36
C ALA A 128 18.07 0.50 3.08
N ARG A 129 18.28 1.10 4.26
CA ARG A 129 19.50 0.91 5.06
C ARG A 129 19.77 -0.57 5.36
N VAL A 130 18.74 -1.32 5.70
CA VAL A 130 18.85 -2.76 5.96
C VAL A 130 19.11 -3.53 4.67
N MET A 131 18.31 -3.25 3.63
CA MET A 131 18.37 -3.96 2.35
C MET A 131 19.70 -3.73 1.63
N ILE A 132 20.28 -2.53 1.71
CA ILE A 132 21.64 -2.24 1.21
C ILE A 132 22.67 -3.14 1.91
N GLY A 133 22.62 -3.24 3.23
CA GLY A 133 23.52 -4.12 3.99
C GLY A 133 23.34 -5.61 3.66
N GLN A 134 22.13 -6.01 3.25
CA GLN A 134 21.82 -7.39 2.80
C GLN A 134 22.20 -7.65 1.33
N GLY A 135 22.42 -6.61 0.52
CA GLY A 135 22.60 -6.73 -0.93
C GLY A 135 21.35 -7.16 -1.68
N SER A 136 20.18 -7.07 -1.07
CA SER A 136 18.90 -7.46 -1.69
C SER A 136 17.71 -6.88 -0.94
N GLY A 137 16.61 -6.61 -1.66
CA GLY A 137 15.37 -6.16 -1.08
C GLY A 137 14.33 -5.75 -2.11
N VAL A 138 13.08 -5.60 -1.66
CA VAL A 138 11.97 -5.13 -2.49
C VAL A 138 11.14 -4.13 -1.72
N ILE A 139 10.97 -2.94 -2.28
CA ILE A 139 10.09 -1.90 -1.76
C ILE A 139 8.90 -1.74 -2.72
N ILE A 140 7.69 -1.85 -2.22
CA ILE A 140 6.45 -1.71 -2.99
C ILE A 140 5.60 -0.62 -2.36
N GLN A 141 5.33 0.45 -3.12
CA GLN A 141 4.37 1.46 -2.70
C GLN A 141 2.97 1.10 -3.18
N ILE A 142 1.97 1.14 -2.30
CA ILE A 142 0.58 1.14 -2.71
C ILE A 142 0.19 2.58 -3.08
N ASN A 143 0.14 2.78 -4.38
CA ASN A 143 -0.20 4.06 -4.99
C ASN A 143 -1.71 4.13 -5.34
N SER A 144 -2.07 4.68 -6.49
CA SER A 144 -3.44 4.79 -7.00
C SER A 144 -3.40 5.20 -8.48
N LYS A 145 -4.46 4.93 -9.22
CA LYS A 145 -4.71 5.59 -10.50
C LYS A 145 -4.64 7.13 -10.39
N SER A 146 -4.94 7.69 -9.20
CA SER A 146 -4.81 9.13 -8.92
C SER A 146 -3.36 9.62 -8.83
N GLY A 147 -2.38 8.74 -8.87
CA GLY A 147 -0.97 9.08 -9.07
C GLY A 147 -0.58 9.24 -10.54
N LYS A 148 -1.47 8.93 -11.47
CA LYS A 148 -1.24 9.02 -12.92
C LYS A 148 -2.12 10.03 -13.63
N LYS A 149 -3.22 10.43 -12.99
CA LYS A 149 -4.11 11.50 -13.47
C LYS A 149 -4.73 12.27 -12.32
N GLY A 150 -5.10 13.52 -12.58
CA GLY A 150 -5.80 14.35 -11.61
C GLY A 150 -7.10 13.70 -11.11
N SER A 151 -7.46 13.99 -9.87
CA SER A 151 -8.66 13.47 -9.23
C SER A 151 -9.51 14.63 -8.69
N TYR A 152 -10.75 14.73 -9.15
CA TYR A 152 -11.65 15.83 -8.81
C TYR A 152 -11.89 15.93 -7.31
N LYS A 153 -11.70 17.13 -6.75
CA LYS A 153 -11.77 17.43 -5.31
C LYS A 153 -10.83 16.61 -4.42
N ASN A 154 -9.74 16.08 -4.96
CA ASN A 154 -8.76 15.25 -4.26
C ASN A 154 -7.32 15.77 -4.48
N SER A 155 -7.12 17.09 -4.43
CA SER A 155 -5.82 17.70 -4.76
C SER A 155 -4.67 17.17 -3.92
N ALA A 156 -4.83 17.09 -2.60
CA ALA A 156 -3.80 16.57 -1.70
C ALA A 156 -3.49 15.10 -2.00
N TYR A 157 -4.52 14.28 -2.17
CA TYR A 157 -4.36 12.85 -2.45
C TYR A 157 -3.66 12.63 -3.79
N ALA A 158 -4.11 13.31 -4.86
CA ALA A 158 -3.45 13.22 -6.17
C ALA A 158 -2.00 13.69 -6.09
N ALA A 159 -1.72 14.84 -5.46
CA ALA A 159 -0.35 15.33 -5.28
C ALA A 159 0.54 14.33 -4.54
N SER A 160 0.04 13.72 -3.44
CA SER A 160 0.78 12.71 -2.68
C SER A 160 1.09 11.46 -3.52
N LYS A 161 0.14 11.01 -4.35
CA LYS A 161 0.29 9.81 -5.19
C LYS A 161 1.17 10.06 -6.41
N PHE A 162 1.09 11.23 -7.06
CA PHE A 162 2.05 11.64 -8.10
C PHE A 162 3.46 11.74 -7.53
N GLY A 163 3.64 12.42 -6.40
CA GLY A 163 4.94 12.51 -5.70
C GLY A 163 5.47 11.13 -5.34
N GLY A 164 4.61 10.21 -4.93
CA GLY A 164 4.98 8.83 -4.61
C GLY A 164 5.53 8.06 -5.82
N ILE A 165 4.99 8.27 -7.03
CA ILE A 165 5.56 7.66 -8.25
C ILE A 165 6.95 8.25 -8.54
N GLY A 166 7.12 9.57 -8.44
CA GLY A 166 8.41 10.21 -8.61
C GLY A 166 9.46 9.71 -7.60
N LEU A 167 9.06 9.58 -6.33
CA LEU A 167 9.91 9.01 -5.29
C LEU A 167 10.27 7.54 -5.58
N THR A 168 9.31 6.72 -6.02
CA THR A 168 9.54 5.33 -6.42
C THR A 168 10.63 5.24 -7.52
N GLN A 169 10.55 6.10 -8.53
CA GLN A 169 11.54 6.13 -9.63
C GLN A 169 12.92 6.56 -9.15
N SER A 170 13.00 7.59 -8.31
CA SER A 170 14.27 8.06 -7.74
C SER A 170 14.93 7.00 -6.89
N LEU A 171 14.17 6.38 -5.96
CA LEU A 171 14.69 5.29 -5.12
C LEU A 171 15.10 4.06 -5.94
N ALA A 172 14.39 3.76 -7.03
CA ALA A 172 14.78 2.67 -7.93
C ALA A 172 16.15 2.89 -8.57
N LEU A 173 16.45 4.13 -8.97
CA LEU A 173 17.76 4.49 -9.51
C LEU A 173 18.87 4.43 -8.45
N GLU A 174 18.60 4.98 -7.25
CA GLU A 174 19.57 5.03 -6.17
C GLU A 174 19.93 3.65 -5.61
N LEU A 175 18.96 2.72 -5.58
CA LEU A 175 19.09 1.45 -4.89
C LEU A 175 19.42 0.25 -5.81
N ALA A 176 19.41 0.45 -7.12
CA ALA A 176 19.63 -0.62 -8.10
C ALA A 176 20.99 -1.31 -7.91
N ASP A 177 22.07 -0.54 -7.72
CA ASP A 177 23.42 -1.08 -7.54
C ASP A 177 23.59 -1.88 -6.23
N HIS A 178 22.61 -1.76 -5.33
CA HIS A 178 22.56 -2.53 -4.08
C HIS A 178 21.64 -3.77 -4.15
N GLY A 179 21.16 -4.12 -5.34
CA GLY A 179 20.23 -5.25 -5.52
C GLY A 179 18.84 -5.03 -4.94
N VAL A 180 18.44 -3.77 -4.70
CA VAL A 180 17.13 -3.44 -4.16
C VAL A 180 16.21 -2.91 -5.28
N ARG A 181 15.02 -3.52 -5.43
CA ARG A 181 14.02 -3.11 -6.40
C ARG A 181 12.94 -2.27 -5.75
N VAL A 182 12.50 -1.22 -6.41
CA VAL A 182 11.47 -0.31 -5.91
C VAL A 182 10.41 -0.12 -6.98
N ASN A 183 9.15 -0.48 -6.67
CA ASN A 183 8.03 -0.36 -7.60
C ASN A 183 6.77 0.17 -6.88
N ALA A 184 5.82 0.67 -7.65
CA ALA A 184 4.52 1.08 -7.17
C ALA A 184 3.40 0.26 -7.83
N VAL A 185 2.36 -0.05 -7.08
CA VAL A 185 1.11 -0.63 -7.58
C VAL A 185 0.04 0.44 -7.53
N CYS A 186 -0.69 0.64 -8.63
CA CYS A 186 -1.72 1.66 -8.79
C CYS A 186 -3.11 1.02 -8.93
N PRO A 187 -3.80 0.72 -7.81
CA PRO A 187 -5.13 0.13 -7.86
C PRO A 187 -6.17 1.06 -8.47
N GLY A 188 -7.18 0.46 -9.09
CA GLY A 188 -8.46 1.08 -9.37
C GLY A 188 -9.32 1.24 -8.11
N ASN A 189 -10.63 1.39 -8.31
CA ASN A 189 -11.56 1.54 -7.19
C ASN A 189 -11.82 0.18 -6.52
N LEU A 190 -11.39 0.04 -5.28
CA LEU A 190 -11.68 -1.10 -4.40
C LEU A 190 -13.06 -0.93 -3.77
N LEU A 191 -14.11 -1.12 -4.57
CA LEU A 191 -15.50 -0.77 -4.20
C LEU A 191 -16.04 -1.55 -2.99
N ASP A 192 -15.42 -2.66 -2.61
CA ASP A 192 -15.79 -3.46 -1.44
C ASP A 192 -14.92 -3.15 -0.21
N SER A 193 -14.07 -2.11 -0.29
CA SER A 193 -13.25 -1.71 0.85
C SER A 193 -14.05 -0.90 1.88
N PRO A 194 -13.65 -0.90 3.17
CA PRO A 194 -14.27 -0.07 4.20
C PRO A 194 -14.36 1.40 3.81
N LEU A 195 -13.35 1.95 3.14
CA LEU A 195 -13.36 3.33 2.65
C LEU A 195 -14.57 3.62 1.74
N TRP A 196 -14.92 2.69 0.86
CA TRP A 196 -16.06 2.85 -0.04
C TRP A 196 -17.40 2.56 0.66
N VAL A 197 -17.48 1.43 1.35
CA VAL A 197 -18.75 0.95 1.96
C VAL A 197 -19.17 1.85 3.12
N ASP A 198 -18.25 2.23 3.99
CA ASP A 198 -18.59 2.97 5.20
C ASP A 198 -18.66 4.49 4.97
N SER A 199 -18.06 5.01 3.89
CA SER A 199 -17.89 6.45 3.69
C SER A 199 -18.26 6.93 2.28
N LEU A 200 -17.51 6.53 1.24
CA LEU A 200 -17.58 7.19 -0.07
C LEU A 200 -18.92 6.98 -0.79
N PHE A 201 -19.54 5.80 -0.70
CA PHE A 201 -20.85 5.59 -1.32
C PHE A 201 -21.88 6.53 -0.77
N LYS A 202 -22.00 6.67 0.54
CA LYS A 202 -22.94 7.58 1.21
C LYS A 202 -22.70 9.05 0.83
N GLN A 203 -21.41 9.45 0.82
CA GLN A 203 -21.04 10.80 0.47
C GLN A 203 -21.37 11.14 -0.99
N TYR A 204 -21.05 10.25 -1.91
CA TYR A 204 -21.27 10.48 -3.35
C TYR A 204 -22.75 10.38 -3.73
N ALA A 205 -23.49 9.46 -3.11
CA ALA A 205 -24.95 9.35 -3.27
C ALA A 205 -25.64 10.67 -2.88
N ARG A 206 -25.31 11.20 -1.70
CA ARG A 206 -25.83 12.49 -1.22
C ARG A 206 -25.46 13.65 -2.14
N ASN A 207 -24.19 13.73 -2.57
CA ASN A 207 -23.71 14.83 -3.40
C ASN A 207 -24.28 14.83 -4.82
N GLN A 208 -24.71 13.67 -5.32
CA GLN A 208 -25.24 13.51 -6.68
C GLN A 208 -26.77 13.35 -6.72
N GLY A 209 -27.44 13.21 -5.55
CA GLY A 209 -28.87 12.99 -5.49
C GLY A 209 -29.31 11.63 -6.05
N ILE A 210 -28.47 10.60 -5.93
CA ILE A 210 -28.69 9.23 -6.41
C ILE A 210 -28.46 8.23 -5.28
N THR A 211 -28.84 6.96 -5.48
CA THR A 211 -28.62 5.90 -4.50
C THR A 211 -27.16 5.44 -4.44
N GLU A 212 -26.76 4.79 -3.34
CA GLU A 212 -25.42 4.20 -3.20
C GLU A 212 -25.15 3.14 -4.28
N GLU A 213 -26.17 2.36 -4.67
CA GLU A 213 -26.07 1.37 -5.74
C GLU A 213 -25.87 2.04 -7.11
N GLU A 214 -26.57 3.12 -7.41
CA GLU A 214 -26.34 3.88 -8.65
C GLU A 214 -24.92 4.47 -8.70
N VAL A 215 -24.39 4.94 -7.57
CA VAL A 215 -22.96 5.34 -7.48
C VAL A 215 -22.08 4.16 -7.83
N ARG A 216 -22.30 2.97 -7.21
CA ARG A 216 -21.53 1.76 -7.48
C ARG A 216 -21.54 1.38 -8.96
N GLN A 217 -22.71 1.34 -9.56
CA GLN A 217 -22.88 1.02 -10.99
C GLN A 217 -22.18 2.03 -11.90
N LYS A 218 -22.26 3.32 -11.57
CA LYS A 218 -21.56 4.38 -12.29
C LYS A 218 -20.04 4.20 -12.28
N TYR A 219 -19.46 3.78 -11.14
CA TYR A 219 -18.03 3.50 -11.05
C TYR A 219 -17.64 2.22 -11.79
N ILE A 220 -18.45 1.17 -11.74
CA ILE A 220 -18.24 -0.08 -12.49
C ILE A 220 -18.32 0.18 -14.00
N ALA A 221 -19.28 0.97 -14.45
CA ALA A 221 -19.46 1.29 -15.87
C ALA A 221 -18.23 1.97 -16.51
N GLN A 222 -17.44 2.71 -15.72
CA GLN A 222 -16.21 3.36 -16.17
C GLN A 222 -15.04 2.37 -16.37
N VAL A 223 -15.15 1.15 -15.87
CA VAL A 223 -14.08 0.14 -15.97
C VAL A 223 -14.33 -0.73 -17.21
N PRO A 224 -13.38 -0.81 -18.15
CA PRO A 224 -13.53 -1.68 -19.33
C PRO A 224 -13.85 -3.14 -19.00
N LEU A 225 -13.24 -3.72 -17.96
CA LEU A 225 -13.53 -5.08 -17.49
C LEU A 225 -14.86 -5.23 -16.74
N LYS A 226 -15.68 -4.15 -16.62
CA LYS A 226 -17.04 -4.15 -16.08
C LYS A 226 -17.20 -4.71 -14.67
N ARG A 227 -16.19 -4.55 -13.83
CA ARG A 227 -16.22 -4.88 -12.40
C ARG A 227 -15.31 -3.95 -11.59
N GLY A 228 -15.52 -3.91 -10.28
CA GLY A 228 -14.58 -3.28 -9.35
C GLY A 228 -13.25 -4.03 -9.27
N CYS A 229 -12.22 -3.33 -8.81
CA CYS A 229 -10.95 -3.94 -8.44
C CYS A 229 -11.13 -4.68 -7.10
N THR A 230 -10.63 -5.91 -7.01
CA THR A 230 -10.63 -6.71 -5.79
C THR A 230 -9.28 -6.64 -5.08
N TYR A 231 -9.22 -7.05 -3.81
CA TYR A 231 -7.95 -7.19 -3.12
C TYR A 231 -7.04 -8.23 -3.78
N ASP A 232 -7.60 -9.32 -4.31
CA ASP A 232 -6.82 -10.35 -4.98
C ASP A 232 -6.18 -9.85 -6.29
N ASP A 233 -6.86 -8.97 -7.05
CA ASP A 233 -6.26 -8.34 -8.23
C ASP A 233 -4.98 -7.58 -7.86
N VAL A 234 -5.01 -6.85 -6.76
CA VAL A 234 -3.86 -6.08 -6.25
C VAL A 234 -2.79 -7.00 -5.67
N ASN A 235 -3.20 -7.96 -4.84
CA ASN A 235 -2.31 -8.89 -4.17
C ASN A 235 -1.52 -9.76 -5.13
N ASN A 236 -2.11 -10.17 -6.26
CA ASN A 236 -1.41 -10.94 -7.30
C ASN A 236 -0.22 -10.16 -7.87
N VAL A 237 -0.38 -8.86 -8.12
CA VAL A 237 0.71 -7.99 -8.60
C VAL A 237 1.75 -7.75 -7.51
N ILE A 238 1.33 -7.58 -6.25
CA ILE A 238 2.26 -7.41 -5.12
C ILE A 238 3.12 -8.67 -4.95
N VAL A 239 2.54 -9.86 -4.95
CA VAL A 239 3.28 -11.13 -4.84
C VAL A 239 4.25 -11.30 -5.99
N PHE A 240 3.82 -11.03 -7.23
CA PHE A 240 4.69 -11.05 -8.40
C PHE A 240 5.88 -10.10 -8.22
N LEU A 241 5.65 -8.83 -7.86
CA LEU A 241 6.70 -7.84 -7.67
C LEU A 241 7.65 -8.19 -6.50
N ALA A 242 7.12 -8.82 -5.44
CA ALA A 242 7.90 -9.25 -4.28
C ALA A 242 8.77 -10.48 -4.57
N SER A 243 8.40 -11.28 -5.56
CA SER A 243 9.08 -12.53 -5.92
C SER A 243 10.25 -12.31 -6.90
N ASP A 244 11.05 -13.36 -7.08
CA ASP A 244 12.15 -13.37 -8.04
C ASP A 244 11.66 -13.37 -9.52
N GLN A 245 10.38 -13.62 -9.76
CA GLN A 245 9.77 -13.51 -11.09
C GLN A 245 9.83 -12.08 -11.65
N ALA A 246 9.91 -11.07 -10.78
CA ALA A 246 10.03 -9.66 -11.13
C ALA A 246 11.49 -9.14 -11.00
N SER A 247 12.50 -10.00 -11.08
CA SER A 247 13.91 -9.65 -10.84
C SER A 247 14.44 -8.53 -11.76
N TYR A 248 13.83 -8.34 -12.92
CA TYR A 248 14.21 -7.28 -13.88
C TYR A 248 13.25 -6.08 -13.90
N LEU A 249 12.42 -5.92 -12.85
CA LEU A 249 11.44 -4.83 -12.73
C LEU A 249 11.78 -3.93 -11.54
N THR A 250 12.18 -2.69 -11.85
CA THR A 250 12.36 -1.61 -10.86
C THR A 250 11.91 -0.28 -11.46
N GLY A 251 11.48 0.68 -10.65
CA GLY A 251 11.02 2.01 -11.05
C GLY A 251 9.64 2.03 -11.71
N GLN A 252 8.90 0.92 -11.70
CA GLN A 252 7.60 0.83 -12.37
C GLN A 252 6.45 1.26 -11.47
N ALA A 253 5.41 1.85 -12.09
CA ALA A 253 4.13 2.13 -11.46
C ALA A 253 3.04 1.37 -12.23
N ILE A 254 2.68 0.18 -11.72
CA ILE A 254 1.85 -0.80 -12.44
C ILE A 254 0.38 -0.57 -12.16
N ASN A 255 -0.41 -0.35 -13.20
CA ASN A 255 -1.86 -0.18 -13.11
C ASN A 255 -2.57 -1.52 -12.86
N VAL A 256 -3.43 -1.55 -11.83
CA VAL A 256 -4.38 -2.63 -11.55
C VAL A 256 -5.78 -2.05 -11.58
N THR A 257 -6.23 -1.61 -12.76
CA THR A 257 -7.38 -0.71 -12.92
C THR A 257 -8.48 -1.28 -13.82
N GLY A 258 -8.32 -2.50 -14.32
CA GLY A 258 -9.27 -3.10 -15.28
C GLY A 258 -9.41 -2.31 -16.58
N GLY A 259 -8.36 -1.58 -16.97
CA GLY A 259 -8.34 -0.73 -18.17
C GLY A 259 -8.83 0.70 -17.96
N GLN A 260 -9.23 1.09 -16.75
CA GLN A 260 -9.70 2.46 -16.45
C GLN A 260 -8.57 3.52 -16.56
N GLU A 261 -7.34 3.11 -16.34
CA GLU A 261 -6.12 3.90 -16.52
C GLU A 261 -5.05 3.03 -17.16
N MET A 262 -4.40 3.53 -18.22
CA MET A 262 -3.48 2.72 -19.05
C MET A 262 -2.06 3.32 -19.15
N ARG A 263 -1.83 4.51 -18.59
CA ARG A 263 -0.53 5.22 -18.67
C ARG A 263 0.32 5.04 -17.44
#